data_0960a25dd95f2de7284f956526d68bfe
#
_entry.id   0960a25dd95f2de7284f956526d68bfe
#
_cell.length_a   1.000
_cell.length_b   1.000
_cell.length_c   1.000
_cell.angle_alpha   90.00
_cell.angle_beta   90.00
_cell.angle_gamma   90.00
#
_symmetry.space_group_name_H-M   'P 1'
#
loop_
_entity.id
_entity.type
_entity.pdbx_description
1 polymer ?
#
loop_
_entity_poly.entity_id
_entity_poly.type
_entity_poly.pdbx_seq_one_letter_code
_entity_poly.pdbx_strand_id
1 'polypeptide(L)'
;MWALYVDQVDVPDDLLDGLEGNARTERAELIEWLLQQGITVDEIRGAITPMLLASRRLTGDDGTYVSAREISESTGVDLELLQRVQRAIGLARVDDPDAAVHMRADGIAAAHAQQFLEVGLDPEHLVQVVRVLAEGLSHAAEVMRYTALAAILEPGLSELEVAKRSYALVSRIAPLLGPWITDMLFMHLRNQMETEAVNASERAAGAPLPGARHVAVAFADLVGFTRLGEVVPPEELVQLADRLAGLARDVAVPPVRFIKTIGDAVMFVSPDPVPMLDAVLKLVEVTDTDNDFPRLRAGIAAGPAVSRAGDWFGSPVNVASRVTGVARPGTVLAAESVREAVGDGSGFSWSFAGGRHLKGVKGEVKLFRARRGESGDDEACG
;
A
#
# COMPACT_ATOMS: atom_id res chain seq x y z
N MET A 1 -58.05 1.96 -13.22
CA MET A 1 -57.40 3.21 -13.70
C MET A 1 -57.01 3.99 -12.46
N TRP A 2 -55.83 3.67 -11.88
CA TRP A 2 -55.23 4.44 -10.80
C TRP A 2 -53.89 4.96 -11.36
N ALA A 3 -53.92 6.21 -11.83
CA ALA A 3 -52.69 6.94 -12.13
C ALA A 3 -52.02 7.22 -10.78
N LEU A 4 -50.89 6.60 -10.50
CA LEU A 4 -49.99 7.00 -9.44
C LEU A 4 -49.53 8.43 -9.77
N TYR A 5 -50.02 9.39 -9.02
CA TYR A 5 -49.46 10.73 -8.93
C TYR A 5 -48.06 10.53 -8.37
N VAL A 6 -47.06 10.56 -9.24
CA VAL A 6 -45.69 10.80 -8.83
C VAL A 6 -45.68 12.25 -8.39
N ASP A 7 -45.61 12.51 -7.08
CA ASP A 7 -45.37 13.85 -6.57
C ASP A 7 -44.15 14.39 -7.31
N GLN A 8 -44.35 15.41 -8.11
CA GLN A 8 -43.27 16.12 -8.79
C GLN A 8 -42.46 16.79 -7.67
N VAL A 9 -41.25 16.28 -7.42
CA VAL A 9 -40.35 16.82 -6.38
C VAL A 9 -39.98 18.21 -6.89
N ASP A 10 -40.34 19.25 -6.15
CA ASP A 10 -40.09 20.63 -6.50
C ASP A 10 -38.57 20.92 -6.35
N VAL A 11 -37.90 21.19 -7.46
CA VAL A 11 -36.46 21.51 -7.48
C VAL A 11 -36.29 23.01 -7.15
N PRO A 12 -35.61 23.37 -6.05
CA PRO A 12 -35.38 24.77 -5.70
C PRO A 12 -34.59 25.51 -6.79
N ASP A 13 -35.07 26.68 -7.16
CA ASP A 13 -34.50 27.51 -8.24
C ASP A 13 -33.05 27.92 -7.93
N ASP A 14 -32.71 28.17 -6.68
CA ASP A 14 -31.36 28.54 -6.24
C ASP A 14 -30.28 27.48 -6.53
N LEU A 15 -30.67 26.21 -6.64
CA LEU A 15 -29.77 25.12 -7.02
C LEU A 15 -29.47 25.10 -8.55
N LEU A 16 -30.21 25.87 -9.31
CA LEU A 16 -30.10 26.00 -10.77
C LEU A 16 -29.55 27.37 -11.20
N ASP A 17 -29.16 28.22 -10.26
CA ASP A 17 -28.64 29.54 -10.52
C ASP A 17 -27.40 29.52 -11.41
N GLY A 18 -27.36 30.43 -12.40
CA GLY A 18 -26.24 30.53 -13.35
C GLY A 18 -26.21 29.47 -14.45
N LEU A 19 -27.20 28.55 -14.48
CA LEU A 19 -27.34 27.54 -15.52
C LEU A 19 -28.46 27.90 -16.51
N GLU A 20 -28.19 27.71 -17.81
CA GLU A 20 -29.15 27.97 -18.89
C GLU A 20 -29.25 26.77 -19.85
N GLY A 21 -30.35 26.69 -20.59
CA GLY A 21 -30.56 25.69 -21.65
C GLY A 21 -30.43 24.26 -21.17
N ASN A 22 -29.68 23.46 -21.90
CA ASN A 22 -29.52 22.03 -21.61
C ASN A 22 -28.86 21.75 -20.23
N ALA A 23 -27.87 22.57 -19.86
CA ALA A 23 -27.19 22.43 -18.58
C ALA A 23 -28.13 22.58 -17.36
N ARG A 24 -29.10 23.53 -17.46
CA ARG A 24 -30.13 23.70 -16.44
C ARG A 24 -31.05 22.49 -16.36
N THR A 25 -31.44 21.93 -17.50
CA THR A 25 -32.29 20.74 -17.56
C THR A 25 -31.60 19.53 -16.95
N GLU A 26 -30.38 19.23 -17.35
CA GLU A 26 -29.59 18.12 -16.84
C GLU A 26 -29.36 18.22 -15.31
N ARG A 27 -29.07 19.42 -14.81
CA ARG A 27 -28.92 19.67 -13.39
C ARG A 27 -30.22 19.48 -12.63
N ALA A 28 -31.34 19.92 -13.17
CA ALA A 28 -32.66 19.70 -12.56
C ALA A 28 -33.02 18.21 -12.44
N GLU A 29 -32.75 17.45 -13.50
CA GLU A 29 -32.96 15.99 -13.50
C GLU A 29 -32.07 15.28 -12.46
N LEU A 30 -30.81 15.70 -12.30
CA LEU A 30 -29.91 15.19 -11.27
C LEU A 30 -30.46 15.49 -9.87
N ILE A 31 -30.87 16.73 -9.62
CA ILE A 31 -31.40 17.14 -8.31
C ILE A 31 -32.67 16.36 -7.96
N GLU A 32 -33.61 16.23 -8.89
CA GLU A 32 -34.81 15.45 -8.71
C GLU A 32 -34.48 14.01 -8.31
N TRP A 33 -33.55 13.37 -9.02
CA TRP A 33 -33.12 12.01 -8.69
C TRP A 33 -32.44 11.92 -7.32
N LEU A 34 -31.61 12.89 -6.93
CA LEU A 34 -30.97 12.93 -5.61
C LEU A 34 -31.97 13.06 -4.48
N LEU A 35 -32.98 13.91 -4.65
CA LEU A 35 -34.08 14.07 -3.70
C LEU A 35 -34.88 12.74 -3.54
N GLN A 36 -35.12 12.03 -4.65
CA GLN A 36 -35.72 10.68 -4.62
C GLN A 36 -34.85 9.64 -3.91
N GLN A 37 -33.52 9.81 -3.91
CA GLN A 37 -32.58 8.98 -3.12
C GLN A 37 -32.50 9.40 -1.65
N GLY A 38 -33.28 10.38 -1.21
CA GLY A 38 -33.31 10.87 0.17
C GLY A 38 -32.17 11.82 0.54
N ILE A 39 -31.49 12.38 -0.45
CA ILE A 39 -30.52 13.46 -0.25
C ILE A 39 -31.29 14.77 -0.03
N THR A 40 -30.91 15.54 0.97
CA THR A 40 -31.59 16.79 1.29
C THR A 40 -31.12 17.97 0.42
N VAL A 41 -31.95 18.99 0.30
CA VAL A 41 -31.62 20.22 -0.42
C VAL A 41 -30.34 20.87 0.12
N ASP A 42 -30.16 20.86 1.44
CA ASP A 42 -28.97 21.47 2.07
C ASP A 42 -27.70 20.70 1.78
N GLU A 43 -27.77 19.36 1.71
CA GLU A 43 -26.62 18.53 1.28
C GLU A 43 -26.25 18.80 -0.17
N ILE A 44 -27.25 18.94 -1.05
CA ILE A 44 -27.02 19.26 -2.47
C ILE A 44 -26.38 20.65 -2.60
N ARG A 45 -26.88 21.64 -1.85
CA ARG A 45 -26.38 23.01 -1.85
C ARG A 45 -24.92 23.11 -1.38
N GLY A 46 -24.56 22.33 -0.37
CA GLY A 46 -23.21 22.29 0.18
C GLY A 46 -22.19 21.45 -0.63
N ALA A 47 -22.65 20.67 -1.61
CA ALA A 47 -21.80 19.73 -2.32
C ALA A 47 -21.04 20.36 -3.48
N ILE A 48 -19.71 20.17 -3.51
CA ILE A 48 -18.88 20.52 -4.66
C ILE A 48 -19.17 19.61 -5.86
N THR A 49 -19.54 18.36 -5.60
CA THR A 49 -19.77 17.32 -6.62
C THR A 49 -21.09 16.60 -6.36
N PRO A 50 -22.24 17.23 -6.68
CA PRO A 50 -23.55 16.68 -6.34
C PRO A 50 -23.81 15.27 -6.89
N MET A 51 -23.29 14.93 -8.08
CA MET A 51 -23.45 13.63 -8.73
C MET A 51 -22.88 12.45 -7.91
N LEU A 52 -22.04 12.68 -6.91
CA LEU A 52 -21.47 11.63 -6.07
C LEU A 52 -22.19 11.47 -4.72
N LEU A 53 -23.13 12.35 -4.35
CA LEU A 53 -23.77 12.33 -3.03
C LEU A 53 -24.46 11.00 -2.71
N ALA A 54 -25.25 10.48 -3.64
CA ALA A 54 -25.95 9.21 -3.43
C ALA A 54 -24.96 8.03 -3.25
N SER A 55 -23.84 8.02 -3.94
CA SER A 55 -22.78 7.02 -3.78
C SER A 55 -22.07 7.16 -2.44
N ARG A 56 -21.82 8.38 -1.98
CA ARG A 56 -21.21 8.66 -0.67
C ARG A 56 -22.06 8.17 0.48
N ARG A 57 -23.41 8.26 0.35
CA ARG A 57 -24.36 7.70 1.31
C ARG A 57 -24.12 6.21 1.58
N LEU A 58 -23.83 5.45 0.52
CA LEU A 58 -23.55 4.00 0.60
C LEU A 58 -22.22 3.68 1.30
N THR A 59 -21.32 4.66 1.43
CA THR A 59 -20.05 4.53 2.13
C THR A 59 -20.05 5.16 3.53
N GLY A 60 -21.23 5.49 4.07
CA GLY A 60 -21.41 5.96 5.44
C GLY A 60 -21.54 7.47 5.61
N ASP A 61 -21.49 8.26 4.55
CA ASP A 61 -21.72 9.71 4.62
C ASP A 61 -23.22 9.99 4.65
N ASP A 62 -23.79 10.07 5.84
CA ASP A 62 -25.21 10.37 6.06
C ASP A 62 -25.49 11.88 6.20
N GLY A 63 -24.50 12.73 5.93
CA GLY A 63 -24.60 14.18 6.06
C GLY A 63 -24.57 14.67 7.52
N THR A 64 -24.38 13.77 8.48
CA THR A 64 -24.34 14.13 9.90
C THR A 64 -22.91 14.26 10.40
N TYR A 65 -22.60 15.41 10.97
CA TYR A 65 -21.29 15.69 11.56
C TYR A 65 -21.40 15.75 13.08
N VAL A 66 -20.40 15.24 13.76
CA VAL A 66 -20.28 15.16 15.20
C VAL A 66 -18.92 15.68 15.65
N SER A 67 -18.83 16.05 16.94
CA SER A 67 -17.56 16.49 17.53
C SER A 67 -16.73 15.32 18.05
N ALA A 68 -15.43 15.54 18.26
CA ALA A 68 -14.57 14.54 18.88
C ALA A 68 -15.03 14.19 20.30
N ARG A 69 -15.59 15.18 21.04
CA ARG A 69 -16.15 14.97 22.38
C ARG A 69 -17.38 14.06 22.34
N GLU A 70 -18.32 14.29 21.43
CA GLU A 70 -19.50 13.43 21.27
C GLU A 70 -19.11 11.98 20.91
N ILE A 71 -18.09 11.80 20.07
CA ILE A 71 -17.55 10.46 19.77
C ILE A 71 -16.95 9.84 21.03
N SER A 72 -16.11 10.56 21.78
CA SER A 72 -15.49 10.09 23.03
C SER A 72 -16.55 9.66 24.04
N GLU A 73 -17.55 10.50 24.30
CA GLU A 73 -18.63 10.23 25.25
C GLU A 73 -19.50 9.04 24.84
N SER A 74 -19.82 8.91 23.56
CA SER A 74 -20.66 7.83 23.06
C SER A 74 -19.97 6.47 22.96
N THR A 75 -18.63 6.46 22.77
CA THR A 75 -17.83 5.23 22.60
C THR A 75 -17.08 4.80 23.85
N GLY A 76 -16.87 5.72 24.80
CA GLY A 76 -16.05 5.49 25.99
C GLY A 76 -14.53 5.59 25.73
N VAL A 77 -14.10 5.91 24.53
CA VAL A 77 -12.69 6.13 24.21
C VAL A 77 -12.23 7.45 24.83
N ASP A 78 -11.09 7.43 25.53
CA ASP A 78 -10.48 8.66 26.04
C ASP A 78 -10.25 9.69 24.93
N LEU A 79 -10.59 10.96 25.19
CA LEU A 79 -10.56 12.01 24.17
C LEU A 79 -9.15 12.25 23.60
N GLU A 80 -8.11 12.20 24.42
CA GLU A 80 -6.73 12.38 23.95
C GLU A 80 -6.31 11.21 23.04
N LEU A 81 -6.65 9.99 23.45
CA LEU A 81 -6.40 8.80 22.64
C LEU A 81 -7.19 8.84 21.32
N LEU A 82 -8.48 9.24 21.37
CA LEU A 82 -9.29 9.40 20.16
C LEU A 82 -8.64 10.37 19.17
N GLN A 83 -8.21 11.53 19.63
CA GLN A 83 -7.53 12.51 18.78
C GLN A 83 -6.20 11.99 18.21
N ARG A 84 -5.49 11.13 18.96
CA ARG A 84 -4.27 10.47 18.46
C ARG A 84 -4.59 9.43 17.38
N VAL A 85 -5.65 8.66 17.56
CA VAL A 85 -6.16 7.70 16.57
C VAL A 85 -6.61 8.43 15.30
N GLN A 86 -7.38 9.52 15.42
CA GLN A 86 -7.82 10.35 14.29
C GLN A 86 -6.63 10.88 13.47
N ARG A 87 -5.58 11.37 14.14
CA ARG A 87 -4.33 11.77 13.45
C ARG A 87 -3.62 10.59 12.78
N ALA A 88 -3.64 9.42 13.41
CA ALA A 88 -3.04 8.21 12.84
C ALA A 88 -3.76 7.73 11.57
N ILE A 89 -5.07 7.96 11.45
CA ILE A 89 -5.87 7.70 10.25
C ILE A 89 -5.59 8.72 9.14
N GLY A 90 -5.00 9.87 9.47
CA GLY A 90 -4.71 10.95 8.52
C GLY A 90 -5.74 12.08 8.51
N LEU A 91 -6.65 12.12 9.51
CA LEU A 91 -7.57 13.24 9.67
C LEU A 91 -6.82 14.50 10.14
N ALA A 92 -7.29 15.65 9.67
CA ALA A 92 -6.72 16.93 10.08
C ALA A 92 -6.85 17.15 11.59
N ARG A 93 -5.85 17.83 12.17
CA ARG A 93 -5.93 18.22 13.58
C ARG A 93 -7.04 19.25 13.76
N VAL A 94 -7.93 18.99 14.72
CA VAL A 94 -8.98 19.89 15.16
C VAL A 94 -8.64 20.31 16.58
N ASP A 95 -8.40 21.62 16.78
CA ASP A 95 -7.98 22.15 18.10
C ASP A 95 -9.18 22.27 19.05
N ASP A 96 -10.37 22.54 18.52
CA ASP A 96 -11.62 22.56 19.30
C ASP A 96 -12.28 21.19 19.30
N PRO A 97 -12.28 20.43 20.41
CA PRO A 97 -12.86 19.11 20.48
C PRO A 97 -14.40 19.11 20.39
N ASP A 98 -15.03 20.28 20.51
CA ASP A 98 -16.49 20.46 20.43
C ASP A 98 -16.96 20.85 19.02
N ALA A 99 -16.02 21.08 18.07
CA ALA A 99 -16.36 21.35 16.68
C ALA A 99 -16.93 20.10 15.99
N ALA A 100 -18.15 20.19 15.44
CA ALA A 100 -18.81 19.12 14.70
C ALA A 100 -18.27 19.01 13.27
N VAL A 101 -17.09 18.42 13.10
CA VAL A 101 -16.37 18.29 11.82
C VAL A 101 -16.09 16.85 11.38
N HIS A 102 -16.37 15.88 12.24
CA HIS A 102 -16.20 14.45 11.94
C HIS A 102 -17.51 13.84 11.47
N MET A 103 -17.47 12.97 10.46
CA MET A 103 -18.66 12.22 10.07
C MET A 103 -19.09 11.27 11.21
N ARG A 104 -20.37 11.05 11.38
CA ARG A 104 -20.89 10.08 12.37
C ARG A 104 -20.29 8.69 12.17
N ALA A 105 -20.03 8.28 10.92
CA ALA A 105 -19.40 7.01 10.59
C ALA A 105 -17.99 6.86 11.20
N ASP A 106 -17.27 7.96 11.41
CA ASP A 106 -15.94 7.94 12.04
C ASP A 106 -16.01 7.49 13.51
N GLY A 107 -17.15 7.74 14.17
CA GLY A 107 -17.43 7.27 15.53
C GLY A 107 -17.52 5.73 15.63
N ILE A 108 -17.96 5.04 14.58
CA ILE A 108 -18.01 3.58 14.54
C ILE A 108 -16.59 2.99 14.60
N ALA A 109 -15.65 3.58 13.87
CA ALA A 109 -14.25 3.17 13.91
C ALA A 109 -13.63 3.37 15.31
N ALA A 110 -14.00 4.45 16.01
CA ALA A 110 -13.60 4.69 17.39
C ALA A 110 -14.18 3.66 18.37
N ALA A 111 -15.43 3.25 18.20
CA ALA A 111 -16.03 2.19 19.01
C ALA A 111 -15.29 0.85 18.87
N HIS A 112 -14.83 0.50 17.66
CA HIS A 112 -13.97 -0.68 17.48
C HIS A 112 -12.61 -0.51 18.19
N ALA A 113 -12.01 0.68 18.18
CA ALA A 113 -10.78 0.94 18.93
C ALA A 113 -10.95 0.66 20.43
N GLN A 114 -12.08 1.07 21.03
CA GLN A 114 -12.40 0.78 22.43
C GLN A 114 -12.43 -0.74 22.72
N GLN A 115 -13.01 -1.54 21.85
CA GLN A 115 -13.05 -2.99 22.00
C GLN A 115 -11.65 -3.62 22.03
N PHE A 116 -10.70 -3.11 21.22
CA PHE A 116 -9.31 -3.56 21.28
C PHE A 116 -8.63 -3.24 22.61
N LEU A 117 -8.93 -2.09 23.21
CA LEU A 117 -8.42 -1.74 24.54
C LEU A 117 -9.01 -2.65 25.63
N GLU A 118 -10.27 -2.98 25.56
CA GLU A 118 -10.96 -3.88 26.51
C GLU A 118 -10.39 -5.30 26.51
N VAL A 119 -9.90 -5.79 25.37
CA VAL A 119 -9.18 -7.07 25.32
C VAL A 119 -7.71 -6.96 25.72
N GLY A 120 -7.25 -5.78 26.16
CA GLY A 120 -5.93 -5.56 26.74
C GLY A 120 -4.85 -5.12 25.77
N LEU A 121 -5.21 -4.64 24.58
CA LEU A 121 -4.22 -4.06 23.67
C LEU A 121 -3.72 -2.72 24.22
N ASP A 122 -2.39 -2.55 24.26
CA ASP A 122 -1.78 -1.29 24.70
C ASP A 122 -2.14 -0.13 23.76
N PRO A 123 -2.52 1.07 24.29
CA PRO A 123 -2.91 2.22 23.48
C PRO A 123 -1.87 2.68 22.45
N GLU A 124 -0.58 2.59 22.78
CA GLU A 124 0.50 2.96 21.86
C GLU A 124 0.58 1.99 20.67
N HIS A 125 0.43 0.70 20.97
CA HIS A 125 0.38 -0.34 19.93
C HIS A 125 -0.87 -0.19 19.06
N LEU A 126 -2.02 0.14 19.66
CA LEU A 126 -3.25 0.42 18.90
C LEU A 126 -3.05 1.57 17.89
N VAL A 127 -2.51 2.71 18.32
CA VAL A 127 -2.22 3.85 17.43
C VAL A 127 -1.26 3.46 16.30
N GLN A 128 -0.28 2.60 16.59
CA GLN A 128 0.66 2.11 15.59
C GLN A 128 -0.02 1.21 14.55
N VAL A 129 -0.88 0.28 14.98
CA VAL A 129 -1.65 -0.60 14.10
C VAL A 129 -2.57 0.23 13.21
N VAL A 130 -3.32 1.19 13.80
CA VAL A 130 -4.22 2.08 13.06
C VAL A 130 -3.47 2.86 11.99
N ARG A 131 -2.29 3.41 12.30
CA ARG A 131 -1.49 4.16 11.32
C ARG A 131 -1.12 3.31 10.10
N VAL A 132 -0.60 2.10 10.33
CA VAL A 132 -0.19 1.19 9.25
C VAL A 132 -1.37 0.76 8.39
N LEU A 133 -2.51 0.44 9.04
CA LEU A 133 -3.73 0.10 8.31
C LEU A 133 -4.26 1.29 7.49
N ALA A 134 -4.27 2.48 8.08
CA ALA A 134 -4.74 3.68 7.39
C ALA A 134 -3.88 4.02 6.16
N GLU A 135 -2.55 3.93 6.26
CA GLU A 135 -1.64 4.13 5.12
C GLU A 135 -1.94 3.13 4.00
N GLY A 136 -2.05 1.83 4.32
CA GLY A 136 -2.35 0.79 3.33
C GLY A 136 -3.74 0.95 2.70
N LEU A 137 -4.74 1.23 3.51
CA LEU A 137 -6.13 1.41 3.05
C LEU A 137 -6.30 2.70 2.24
N SER A 138 -5.57 3.77 2.57
CA SER A 138 -5.59 5.02 1.79
C SER A 138 -5.09 4.80 0.37
N HIS A 139 -3.96 4.09 0.20
CA HIS A 139 -3.46 3.74 -1.13
C HIS A 139 -4.43 2.83 -1.89
N ALA A 140 -5.01 1.82 -1.21
CA ALA A 140 -6.01 0.95 -1.82
C ALA A 140 -7.25 1.73 -2.28
N ALA A 141 -7.75 2.67 -1.45
CA ALA A 141 -8.89 3.51 -1.77
C ALA A 141 -8.62 4.43 -2.98
N GLU A 142 -7.40 4.95 -3.11
CA GLU A 142 -7.01 5.77 -4.26
C GLU A 142 -7.06 4.96 -5.57
N VAL A 143 -6.48 3.75 -5.58
CA VAL A 143 -6.52 2.86 -6.74
C VAL A 143 -7.96 2.43 -7.07
N MET A 144 -8.76 2.09 -6.07
CA MET A 144 -10.17 1.74 -6.25
C MET A 144 -10.97 2.90 -6.84
N ARG A 145 -10.75 4.13 -6.35
CA ARG A 145 -11.40 5.33 -6.89
C ARG A 145 -11.05 5.54 -8.36
N TYR A 146 -9.77 5.45 -8.71
CA TYR A 146 -9.33 5.60 -10.10
C TYR A 146 -9.96 4.53 -11.00
N THR A 147 -9.94 3.28 -10.59
CA THR A 147 -10.53 2.15 -11.33
C THR A 147 -12.05 2.31 -11.49
N ALA A 148 -12.74 2.76 -10.43
CA ALA A 148 -14.17 3.01 -10.49
C ALA A 148 -14.52 4.15 -11.47
N LEU A 149 -13.76 5.25 -11.43
CA LEU A 149 -13.97 6.37 -12.36
C LEU A 149 -13.73 5.95 -13.81
N ALA A 150 -12.67 5.19 -14.08
CA ALA A 150 -12.38 4.67 -15.43
C ALA A 150 -13.49 3.75 -15.97
N ALA A 151 -14.18 3.02 -15.09
CA ALA A 151 -15.30 2.15 -15.45
C ALA A 151 -16.63 2.90 -15.67
N ILE A 152 -16.78 4.11 -15.11
CA ILE A 152 -18.02 4.89 -15.14
C ILE A 152 -17.99 5.98 -16.21
N LEU A 153 -16.84 6.70 -16.34
CA LEU A 153 -16.74 7.87 -17.16
C LEU A 153 -16.59 7.54 -18.64
N GLU A 154 -17.51 8.03 -19.44
CA GLU A 154 -17.46 8.02 -20.90
C GLU A 154 -17.71 9.46 -21.41
N PRO A 155 -17.09 9.88 -22.53
CA PRO A 155 -17.33 11.19 -23.09
C PRO A 155 -18.82 11.41 -23.45
N GLY A 156 -19.38 12.52 -23.00
CA GLY A 156 -20.76 12.93 -23.36
C GLY A 156 -21.84 12.44 -22.40
N LEU A 157 -21.50 11.78 -21.29
CA LEU A 157 -22.48 11.43 -20.26
C LEU A 157 -22.99 12.69 -19.53
N SER A 158 -24.29 12.73 -19.25
CA SER A 158 -24.87 13.70 -18.34
C SER A 158 -24.47 13.45 -16.89
N GLU A 159 -24.56 14.48 -16.04
CA GLU A 159 -24.31 14.34 -14.60
C GLU A 159 -25.20 13.27 -13.93
N LEU A 160 -26.45 13.19 -14.37
CA LEU A 160 -27.41 12.17 -13.89
C LEU A 160 -26.96 10.75 -14.26
N GLU A 161 -26.47 10.54 -15.47
CA GLU A 161 -25.99 9.22 -15.89
C GLU A 161 -24.75 8.80 -15.09
N VAL A 162 -23.80 9.73 -14.88
CA VAL A 162 -22.63 9.49 -14.01
C VAL A 162 -23.09 9.15 -12.57
N ALA A 163 -24.05 9.89 -12.03
CA ALA A 163 -24.59 9.64 -10.70
C ALA A 163 -25.22 8.24 -10.56
N LYS A 164 -26.06 7.87 -11.54
CA LYS A 164 -26.72 6.55 -11.55
C LYS A 164 -25.74 5.40 -11.72
N ARG A 165 -24.75 5.54 -12.63
CA ARG A 165 -23.71 4.52 -12.83
C ARG A 165 -22.84 4.36 -11.59
N SER A 166 -22.42 5.48 -10.97
CA SER A 166 -21.66 5.50 -9.73
C SER A 166 -22.43 4.81 -8.59
N TYR A 167 -23.67 5.19 -8.39
CA TYR A 167 -24.52 4.58 -7.37
C TYR A 167 -24.70 3.08 -7.59
N ALA A 168 -24.98 2.65 -8.82
CA ALA A 168 -25.14 1.24 -9.16
C ALA A 168 -23.83 0.43 -8.94
N LEU A 169 -22.68 1.00 -9.24
CA LEU A 169 -21.39 0.37 -8.99
C LEU A 169 -21.11 0.25 -7.48
N VAL A 170 -21.20 1.36 -6.75
CA VAL A 170 -20.92 1.41 -5.31
C VAL A 170 -21.89 0.53 -4.52
N SER A 171 -23.19 0.51 -4.86
CA SER A 171 -24.19 -0.35 -4.18
C SER A 171 -23.85 -1.85 -4.29
N ARG A 172 -23.17 -2.26 -5.35
CA ARG A 172 -22.74 -3.66 -5.56
C ARG A 172 -21.42 -3.98 -4.88
N ILE A 173 -20.50 -3.01 -4.82
CA ILE A 173 -19.13 -3.21 -4.31
C ILE A 173 -19.06 -2.99 -2.80
N ALA A 174 -19.70 -1.96 -2.25
CA ALA A 174 -19.57 -1.58 -0.85
C ALA A 174 -19.84 -2.75 0.14
N PRO A 175 -20.85 -3.60 -0.04
CA PRO A 175 -21.08 -4.74 0.84
C PRO A 175 -19.98 -5.80 0.80
N LEU A 176 -19.18 -5.85 -0.28
CA LEU A 176 -18.14 -6.85 -0.47
C LEU A 176 -16.80 -6.41 0.15
N LEU A 177 -16.59 -5.11 0.37
CA LEU A 177 -15.31 -4.57 0.81
C LEU A 177 -14.89 -5.08 2.19
N GLY A 178 -15.79 -5.06 3.16
CA GLY A 178 -15.49 -5.49 4.53
C GLY A 178 -15.02 -6.95 4.59
N PRO A 179 -15.82 -7.93 4.10
CA PRO A 179 -15.40 -9.33 4.05
C PRO A 179 -14.08 -9.54 3.29
N TRP A 180 -13.92 -8.91 2.13
CA TRP A 180 -12.72 -9.07 1.30
C TRP A 180 -11.44 -8.55 1.99
N ILE A 181 -11.50 -7.36 2.61
CA ILE A 181 -10.37 -6.80 3.38
C ILE A 181 -10.03 -7.71 4.57
N THR A 182 -11.06 -8.23 5.26
CA THR A 182 -10.89 -9.14 6.39
C THR A 182 -10.20 -10.43 5.97
N ASP A 183 -10.63 -11.05 4.88
CA ASP A 183 -10.04 -12.28 4.36
C ASP A 183 -8.57 -12.08 3.94
N MET A 184 -8.26 -10.98 3.25
CA MET A 184 -6.87 -10.63 2.90
C MET A 184 -6.01 -10.41 4.15
N LEU A 185 -6.52 -9.68 5.15
CA LEU A 185 -5.81 -9.45 6.39
C LEU A 185 -5.51 -10.76 7.12
N PHE A 186 -6.51 -11.65 7.22
CA PHE A 186 -6.33 -12.96 7.86
C PHE A 186 -5.37 -13.86 7.10
N MET A 187 -5.36 -13.81 5.77
CA MET A 187 -4.36 -14.51 4.96
C MET A 187 -2.95 -14.02 5.32
N HIS A 188 -2.73 -12.71 5.38
CA HIS A 188 -1.43 -12.14 5.75
C HIS A 188 -1.04 -12.47 7.20
N LEU A 189 -1.98 -12.43 8.14
CA LEU A 189 -1.72 -12.81 9.54
C LEU A 189 -1.31 -14.28 9.66
N ARG A 190 -1.99 -15.20 8.98
CA ARG A 190 -1.61 -16.62 8.95
C ARG A 190 -0.18 -16.82 8.44
N ASN A 191 0.15 -16.18 7.31
CA ASN A 191 1.50 -16.26 6.75
C ASN A 191 2.58 -15.71 7.71
N GLN A 192 2.25 -14.66 8.48
CA GLN A 192 3.15 -14.12 9.49
C GLN A 192 3.32 -15.09 10.67
N MET A 193 2.22 -15.70 11.15
CA MET A 193 2.26 -16.68 12.26
C MET A 193 3.08 -17.93 11.89
N GLU A 194 2.94 -18.46 10.67
CA GLU A 194 3.74 -19.58 10.19
C GLU A 194 5.24 -19.24 10.17
N THR A 195 5.59 -18.06 9.66
CA THR A 195 6.97 -17.57 9.65
C THR A 195 7.51 -17.42 11.08
N GLU A 196 6.68 -16.99 12.03
CA GLU A 196 7.10 -16.85 13.44
C GLU A 196 7.22 -18.19 14.18
N ALA A 197 6.43 -19.18 13.84
CA ALA A 197 6.55 -20.52 14.40
C ALA A 197 7.90 -21.18 14.01
N VAL A 198 8.33 -21.04 12.76
CA VAL A 198 9.66 -21.46 12.30
C VAL A 198 10.77 -20.75 13.08
N ASN A 199 10.66 -19.43 13.23
CA ASN A 199 11.64 -18.62 13.97
C ASN A 199 11.63 -18.85 15.50
N ALA A 200 10.53 -19.34 16.07
CA ALA A 200 10.48 -19.70 17.51
C ALA A 200 11.27 -20.98 17.81
N SER A 201 11.31 -21.93 16.87
CA SER A 201 12.15 -23.12 16.99
C SER A 201 13.65 -22.79 16.90
N GLU A 202 14.02 -21.81 16.08
CA GLU A 202 15.40 -21.31 15.97
C GLU A 202 15.83 -20.51 17.22
N ARG A 203 14.91 -19.74 17.84
CA ARG A 203 15.16 -19.03 19.10
C ARG A 203 15.38 -19.96 20.29
N ALA A 204 14.72 -21.12 20.33
CA ALA A 204 14.97 -22.13 21.33
C ALA A 204 16.38 -22.72 21.25
N ALA A 205 17.08 -22.55 20.14
CA ALA A 205 18.47 -22.93 19.91
C ALA A 205 19.51 -21.88 20.31
N GLY A 206 19.13 -20.75 20.95
CA GLY A 206 20.08 -19.79 21.57
C GLY A 206 20.34 -18.47 20.85
N ALA A 207 19.44 -17.99 20.00
CA ALA A 207 19.58 -16.72 19.30
C ALA A 207 19.35 -15.45 20.18
N PRO A 208 20.01 -14.31 19.90
CA PRO A 208 20.02 -13.14 20.76
C PRO A 208 18.76 -12.28 20.65
N LEU A 209 18.40 -11.67 21.78
CA LEU A 209 17.48 -10.54 22.09
C LEU A 209 16.13 -10.43 21.36
N PRO A 210 15.04 -10.08 22.07
CA PRO A 210 13.71 -9.87 21.49
C PRO A 210 13.75 -8.78 20.41
N GLY A 211 13.48 -9.15 19.14
CA GLY A 211 13.27 -8.22 18.04
C GLY A 211 14.36 -8.16 16.97
N ALA A 212 15.64 -8.44 17.25
CA ALA A 212 16.68 -8.47 16.24
C ALA A 212 16.84 -9.87 15.64
N ARG A 213 16.77 -9.97 14.31
CA ARG A 213 16.99 -11.21 13.55
C ARG A 213 18.13 -11.04 12.58
N HIS A 214 18.93 -12.06 12.38
CA HIS A 214 19.91 -12.07 11.31
C HIS A 214 19.19 -12.36 10.00
N VAL A 215 19.24 -11.42 9.07
CA VAL A 215 18.53 -11.52 7.80
C VAL A 215 19.41 -11.03 6.64
N ALA A 216 19.16 -11.59 5.46
CA ALA A 216 19.60 -11.01 4.20
C ALA A 216 18.54 -10.01 3.73
N VAL A 217 18.99 -8.82 3.33
CA VAL A 217 18.17 -7.76 2.75
C VAL A 217 18.68 -7.47 1.35
N ALA A 218 17.77 -7.37 0.40
CA ALA A 218 18.09 -6.99 -0.97
C ALA A 218 17.25 -5.82 -1.44
N PHE A 219 17.86 -4.96 -2.24
CA PHE A 219 17.17 -3.99 -3.07
C PHE A 219 17.50 -4.26 -4.54
N ALA A 220 16.51 -4.10 -5.41
CA ALA A 220 16.68 -4.06 -6.85
C ALA A 220 16.02 -2.80 -7.39
N ASP A 221 16.71 -2.08 -8.29
CA ASP A 221 16.39 -0.72 -8.71
C ASP A 221 16.48 -0.60 -10.23
N LEU A 222 15.54 0.12 -10.85
CA LEU A 222 15.54 0.37 -12.29
C LEU A 222 16.62 1.37 -12.68
N VAL A 223 17.45 0.99 -13.62
CA VAL A 223 18.52 1.86 -14.08
C VAL A 223 17.98 2.96 -14.99
N GLY A 224 18.23 4.22 -14.61
CA GLY A 224 17.85 5.38 -15.41
C GLY A 224 16.40 5.84 -15.27
N PHE A 225 15.63 5.30 -14.34
CA PHE A 225 14.22 5.65 -14.15
C PHE A 225 13.99 7.15 -13.94
N THR A 226 14.83 7.84 -13.17
CA THR A 226 14.73 9.30 -12.99
C THR A 226 14.86 10.07 -14.31
N ARG A 227 15.76 9.62 -15.22
CA ARG A 227 15.87 10.24 -16.55
C ARG A 227 14.72 9.87 -17.46
N LEU A 228 14.19 8.66 -17.31
CA LEU A 228 13.03 8.22 -18.05
C LEU A 228 11.81 9.11 -17.74
N GLY A 229 11.67 9.54 -16.48
CA GLY A 229 10.63 10.47 -16.04
C GLY A 229 10.68 11.88 -16.66
N GLU A 230 11.81 12.25 -17.29
CA GLU A 230 11.90 13.50 -18.04
C GLU A 230 11.39 13.36 -19.49
N VAL A 231 11.19 12.11 -19.97
CA VAL A 231 10.96 11.83 -21.41
C VAL A 231 9.66 11.11 -21.66
N VAL A 232 9.19 10.28 -20.73
CA VAL A 232 7.95 9.49 -20.89
C VAL A 232 6.82 10.04 -20.01
N PRO A 233 5.55 9.80 -20.41
CA PRO A 233 4.38 10.19 -19.61
C PRO A 233 4.40 9.53 -18.22
N PRO A 234 3.87 10.20 -17.17
CA PRO A 234 3.83 9.66 -15.82
C PRO A 234 3.14 8.29 -15.71
N GLU A 235 2.14 8.05 -16.56
CA GLU A 235 1.40 6.78 -16.61
C GLU A 235 2.29 5.60 -17.00
N GLU A 236 3.22 5.79 -17.92
CA GLU A 236 4.18 4.74 -18.33
C GLU A 236 5.17 4.44 -17.20
N LEU A 237 5.57 5.44 -16.41
CA LEU A 237 6.44 5.23 -15.25
C LEU A 237 5.74 4.39 -14.18
N VAL A 238 4.46 4.67 -13.92
CA VAL A 238 3.64 3.87 -13.00
C VAL A 238 3.55 2.43 -13.48
N GLN A 239 3.28 2.20 -14.78
CA GLN A 239 3.20 0.86 -15.35
C GLN A 239 4.53 0.08 -15.23
N LEU A 240 5.67 0.76 -15.41
CA LEU A 240 6.99 0.14 -15.22
C LEU A 240 7.25 -0.25 -13.76
N ALA A 241 6.89 0.62 -12.81
CA ALA A 241 7.02 0.33 -11.38
C ALA A 241 6.11 -0.82 -10.94
N ASP A 242 4.86 -0.84 -11.41
CA ASP A 242 3.89 -1.92 -11.13
C ASP A 242 4.35 -3.25 -11.73
N ARG A 243 4.90 -3.22 -12.95
CA ARG A 243 5.46 -4.40 -13.59
C ARG A 243 6.67 -4.94 -12.83
N LEU A 244 7.58 -4.06 -12.36
CA LEU A 244 8.67 -4.46 -11.48
C LEU A 244 8.15 -5.12 -10.21
N ALA A 245 7.13 -4.52 -9.57
CA ALA A 245 6.52 -5.06 -8.36
C ALA A 245 5.87 -6.45 -8.60
N GLY A 246 5.27 -6.68 -9.77
CA GLY A 246 4.75 -7.98 -10.20
C GLY A 246 5.86 -9.02 -10.29
N LEU A 247 6.89 -8.75 -11.11
CA LEU A 247 8.04 -9.63 -11.29
C LEU A 247 8.76 -9.93 -9.96
N ALA A 248 8.86 -8.92 -9.07
CA ALA A 248 9.46 -9.08 -7.76
C ALA A 248 8.66 -10.03 -6.85
N ARG A 249 7.32 -9.99 -6.92
CA ARG A 249 6.47 -10.94 -6.18
C ARG A 249 6.58 -12.35 -6.74
N ASP A 250 6.67 -12.51 -8.05
CA ASP A 250 6.78 -13.82 -8.71
C ASP A 250 8.07 -14.57 -8.34
N VAL A 251 9.18 -13.84 -8.12
CA VAL A 251 10.44 -14.45 -7.68
C VAL A 251 10.55 -14.62 -6.17
N ALA A 252 9.70 -13.97 -5.38
CA ALA A 252 9.71 -14.01 -3.92
C ALA A 252 9.05 -15.28 -3.38
N VAL A 253 9.68 -16.43 -3.60
CA VAL A 253 9.23 -17.71 -3.05
C VAL A 253 9.74 -17.86 -1.60
N PRO A 254 8.91 -18.35 -0.67
CA PRO A 254 9.37 -18.57 0.71
C PRO A 254 10.69 -19.37 0.77
N PRO A 255 11.65 -18.96 1.64
CA PRO A 255 11.54 -18.00 2.72
C PRO A 255 11.79 -16.54 2.32
N VAL A 256 11.98 -16.21 1.03
CA VAL A 256 12.15 -14.85 0.54
C VAL A 256 10.80 -14.12 0.60
N ARG A 257 10.81 -12.93 1.16
CA ARG A 257 9.62 -12.08 1.28
C ARG A 257 9.83 -10.78 0.51
N PHE A 258 8.90 -10.48 -0.39
CA PHE A 258 8.73 -9.13 -0.92
C PHE A 258 8.18 -8.22 0.19
N ILE A 259 8.83 -7.11 0.47
CA ILE A 259 8.44 -6.20 1.56
C ILE A 259 7.64 -5.03 1.00
N LYS A 260 8.22 -4.29 0.06
CA LYS A 260 7.58 -3.09 -0.51
C LYS A 260 8.25 -2.63 -1.79
N THR A 261 7.58 -1.74 -2.51
CA THR A 261 8.17 -0.87 -3.52
C THR A 261 8.58 0.46 -2.89
N ILE A 262 9.63 1.07 -3.40
CA ILE A 262 10.11 2.41 -3.02
C ILE A 262 10.42 3.15 -4.32
N GLY A 263 9.41 3.80 -4.89
CA GLY A 263 9.51 4.35 -6.23
C GLY A 263 9.78 3.26 -7.27
N ASP A 264 10.93 3.33 -7.90
CA ASP A 264 11.44 2.40 -8.91
C ASP A 264 12.31 1.25 -8.34
N ALA A 265 12.33 1.10 -7.04
CA ALA A 265 13.05 0.03 -6.35
C ALA A 265 12.11 -0.92 -5.61
N VAL A 266 12.53 -2.16 -5.47
CA VAL A 266 11.86 -3.20 -4.67
C VAL A 266 12.77 -3.68 -3.55
N MET A 267 12.16 -4.04 -2.41
CA MET A 267 12.87 -4.54 -1.23
C MET A 267 12.43 -5.95 -0.90
N PHE A 268 13.42 -6.81 -0.63
CA PHE A 268 13.22 -8.18 -0.17
C PHE A 268 13.93 -8.41 1.16
N VAL A 269 13.41 -9.37 1.93
CA VAL A 269 14.05 -9.88 3.15
C VAL A 269 13.92 -11.39 3.21
N SER A 270 14.98 -12.07 3.65
CA SER A 270 15.00 -13.51 3.89
C SER A 270 15.84 -13.85 5.13
N PRO A 271 15.44 -14.83 5.95
CA PRO A 271 16.34 -15.36 7.00
C PRO A 271 17.54 -16.11 6.41
N ASP A 272 17.43 -16.60 5.18
CA ASP A 272 18.46 -17.36 4.48
C ASP A 272 18.96 -16.57 3.24
N PRO A 273 20.27 -16.31 3.13
CA PRO A 273 20.87 -15.57 2.01
C PRO A 273 20.91 -16.38 0.70
N VAL A 274 20.86 -17.72 0.75
CA VAL A 274 20.93 -18.58 -0.45
C VAL A 274 19.68 -18.40 -1.33
N PRO A 275 18.44 -18.61 -0.83
CA PRO A 275 17.24 -18.31 -1.59
C PRO A 275 17.12 -16.82 -1.99
N MET A 276 17.65 -15.91 -1.17
CA MET A 276 17.67 -14.48 -1.50
C MET A 276 18.49 -14.21 -2.76
N LEU A 277 19.71 -14.77 -2.84
CA LEU A 277 20.55 -14.65 -4.03
C LEU A 277 19.89 -15.22 -5.27
N ASP A 278 19.26 -16.41 -5.14
CA ASP A 278 18.57 -17.06 -6.24
C ASP A 278 17.42 -16.20 -6.78
N ALA A 279 16.57 -15.67 -5.90
CA ALA A 279 15.45 -14.81 -6.24
C ALA A 279 15.92 -13.51 -6.94
N VAL A 280 16.94 -12.84 -6.40
CA VAL A 280 17.44 -11.57 -6.95
C VAL A 280 18.17 -11.77 -8.28
N LEU A 281 18.95 -12.84 -8.44
CA LEU A 281 19.58 -13.19 -9.72
C LEU A 281 18.51 -13.49 -10.77
N LYS A 282 17.48 -14.29 -10.42
CA LYS A 282 16.36 -14.58 -11.31
C LYS A 282 15.61 -13.32 -11.74
N LEU A 283 15.36 -12.38 -10.81
CA LEU A 283 14.72 -11.12 -11.14
C LEU A 283 15.53 -10.31 -12.17
N VAL A 284 16.86 -10.20 -11.97
CA VAL A 284 17.74 -9.50 -12.91
C VAL A 284 17.81 -10.22 -14.26
N GLU A 285 17.85 -11.54 -14.29
CA GLU A 285 17.84 -12.35 -15.52
C GLU A 285 16.55 -12.17 -16.32
N VAL A 286 15.38 -12.24 -15.68
CA VAL A 286 14.09 -12.06 -16.34
C VAL A 286 13.96 -10.66 -16.95
N THR A 287 14.43 -9.63 -16.27
CA THR A 287 14.39 -8.25 -16.79
C THR A 287 15.46 -8.00 -17.87
N ASP A 288 16.60 -8.68 -17.85
CA ASP A 288 17.64 -8.56 -18.89
C ASP A 288 17.25 -9.23 -20.22
N THR A 289 16.31 -10.20 -20.19
CA THR A 289 15.76 -10.84 -21.40
C THR A 289 14.66 -10.02 -22.09
N ASP A 290 14.13 -9.01 -21.42
CA ASP A 290 13.08 -8.14 -21.92
C ASP A 290 13.67 -6.83 -22.44
N ASN A 291 13.71 -6.66 -23.75
CA ASN A 291 14.28 -5.47 -24.39
C ASN A 291 13.49 -4.18 -24.15
N ASP A 292 12.21 -4.29 -23.78
CA ASP A 292 11.34 -3.16 -23.52
C ASP A 292 11.30 -2.77 -22.03
N PHE A 293 12.06 -3.50 -21.19
CA PHE A 293 12.12 -3.24 -19.76
C PHE A 293 13.50 -2.66 -19.36
N PRO A 294 13.54 -1.59 -18.55
CA PRO A 294 14.80 -1.04 -18.07
C PRO A 294 15.61 -2.09 -17.30
N ARG A 295 16.92 -2.11 -17.50
CA ARG A 295 17.82 -3.04 -16.77
C ARG A 295 17.75 -2.76 -15.28
N LEU A 296 17.82 -3.83 -14.49
CA LEU A 296 17.94 -3.74 -13.04
C LEU A 296 19.39 -3.71 -12.59
N ARG A 297 19.61 -3.16 -11.42
CA ARG A 297 20.79 -3.34 -10.59
C ARG A 297 20.34 -3.76 -9.19
N ALA A 298 21.07 -4.65 -8.56
CA ALA A 298 20.70 -5.13 -7.24
C ALA A 298 21.86 -5.15 -6.26
N GLY A 299 21.55 -4.96 -4.98
CA GLY A 299 22.48 -5.00 -3.87
C GLY A 299 21.92 -5.81 -2.71
N ILE A 300 22.77 -6.67 -2.12
CA ILE A 300 22.40 -7.55 -1.02
C ILE A 300 23.37 -7.37 0.14
N ALA A 301 22.85 -7.34 1.37
CA ALA A 301 23.65 -7.37 2.61
C ALA A 301 22.96 -8.26 3.66
N ALA A 302 23.76 -8.88 4.54
CA ALA A 302 23.25 -9.70 5.63
C ALA A 302 23.72 -9.16 6.99
N GLY A 303 22.88 -9.33 8.00
CA GLY A 303 23.19 -8.90 9.36
C GLY A 303 21.93 -8.77 10.25
N PRO A 304 22.09 -8.30 11.49
CA PRO A 304 21.00 -8.11 12.41
C PRO A 304 20.09 -6.94 11.97
N ALA A 305 18.78 -7.20 11.89
CA ALA A 305 17.74 -6.20 11.61
C ALA A 305 16.48 -6.49 12.44
N VAL A 306 15.69 -5.45 12.66
CA VAL A 306 14.43 -5.50 13.41
C VAL A 306 13.27 -5.19 12.46
N SER A 307 12.23 -6.01 12.49
CA SER A 307 10.97 -5.71 11.82
C SER A 307 10.09 -4.85 12.74
N ARG A 308 9.57 -3.75 12.21
CA ARG A 308 8.62 -2.87 12.90
C ARG A 308 7.62 -2.30 11.92
N ALA A 309 6.33 -2.47 12.22
CA ALA A 309 5.24 -1.94 11.40
C ALA A 309 5.32 -2.36 9.91
N GLY A 310 5.68 -3.61 9.64
CA GLY A 310 5.80 -4.14 8.28
C GLY A 310 7.10 -3.76 7.55
N ASP A 311 7.93 -2.90 8.14
CA ASP A 311 9.22 -2.49 7.59
C ASP A 311 10.40 -3.10 8.37
N TRP A 312 11.61 -2.98 7.84
CA TRP A 312 12.84 -3.49 8.43
C TRP A 312 13.84 -2.38 8.68
N PHE A 313 14.50 -2.44 9.84
CA PHE A 313 15.47 -1.43 10.30
C PHE A 313 16.73 -2.12 10.77
N GLY A 314 17.88 -1.61 10.36
CA GLY A 314 19.18 -2.12 10.79
C GLY A 314 20.28 -1.87 9.76
N SER A 315 21.49 -2.24 10.13
CA SER A 315 22.67 -2.07 9.28
C SER A 315 22.51 -2.71 7.89
N PRO A 316 22.03 -3.97 7.76
CA PRO A 316 21.92 -4.61 6.44
C PRO A 316 20.97 -3.87 5.49
N VAL A 317 19.91 -3.24 5.98
CA VAL A 317 18.99 -2.44 5.15
C VAL A 317 19.72 -1.26 4.51
N ASN A 318 20.47 -0.52 5.33
CA ASN A 318 21.26 0.63 4.84
C ASN A 318 22.37 0.18 3.89
N VAL A 319 23.08 -0.89 4.23
CA VAL A 319 24.18 -1.41 3.39
C VAL A 319 23.63 -1.89 2.05
N ALA A 320 22.58 -2.72 2.02
CA ALA A 320 21.98 -3.25 0.80
C ALA A 320 21.53 -2.12 -0.15
N SER A 321 20.84 -1.10 0.38
CA SER A 321 20.43 0.08 -0.40
C SER A 321 21.62 0.81 -1.03
N ARG A 322 22.72 0.99 -0.29
CA ARG A 322 23.93 1.66 -0.80
C ARG A 322 24.70 0.79 -1.80
N VAL A 323 24.72 -0.52 -1.58
CA VAL A 323 25.32 -1.50 -2.52
C VAL A 323 24.56 -1.48 -3.85
N THR A 324 23.23 -1.42 -3.82
CA THR A 324 22.39 -1.26 -5.03
C THR A 324 22.81 -0.01 -5.82
N GLY A 325 22.98 1.12 -5.14
CA GLY A 325 23.34 2.38 -5.77
C GLY A 325 24.71 2.37 -6.49
N VAL A 326 25.63 1.47 -6.12
CA VAL A 326 26.96 1.33 -6.76
C VAL A 326 27.04 0.13 -7.71
N ALA A 327 26.00 -0.67 -7.81
CA ALA A 327 25.91 -1.79 -8.73
C ALA A 327 25.75 -1.30 -10.18
N ARG A 328 26.37 -2.02 -11.11
CA ARG A 328 26.22 -1.75 -12.56
C ARG A 328 24.91 -2.35 -13.08
N PRO A 329 24.35 -1.80 -14.17
CA PRO A 329 23.20 -2.40 -14.83
C PRO A 329 23.39 -3.89 -15.13
N GLY A 330 22.37 -4.71 -14.89
CA GLY A 330 22.41 -6.17 -15.09
C GLY A 330 23.31 -6.90 -14.09
N THR A 331 23.58 -6.31 -12.90
CA THR A 331 24.45 -6.98 -11.92
C THR A 331 23.84 -7.04 -10.53
N VAL A 332 24.13 -8.14 -9.84
CA VAL A 332 23.87 -8.34 -8.42
C VAL A 332 25.18 -8.19 -7.65
N LEU A 333 25.27 -7.20 -6.77
CA LEU A 333 26.37 -7.02 -5.84
C LEU A 333 25.96 -7.49 -4.44
N ALA A 334 26.81 -8.23 -3.79
CA ALA A 334 26.65 -8.66 -2.41
C ALA A 334 27.77 -8.09 -1.51
N ALA A 335 27.40 -7.65 -0.32
CA ALA A 335 28.38 -7.35 0.72
C ALA A 335 29.10 -8.63 1.19
N GLU A 336 30.30 -8.49 1.77
CA GLU A 336 31.09 -9.61 2.31
C GLU A 336 30.28 -10.49 3.28
N SER A 337 29.41 -9.88 4.09
CA SER A 337 28.52 -10.59 5.03
C SER A 337 27.59 -11.62 4.37
N VAL A 338 27.17 -11.37 3.14
CA VAL A 338 26.35 -12.33 2.36
C VAL A 338 27.21 -13.48 1.87
N ARG A 339 28.39 -13.19 1.30
CA ARG A 339 29.31 -14.21 0.82
C ARG A 339 29.74 -15.17 1.94
N GLU A 340 30.05 -14.60 3.13
CA GLU A 340 30.42 -15.40 4.31
C GLU A 340 29.26 -16.28 4.78
N ALA A 341 28.03 -15.77 4.79
CA ALA A 341 26.84 -16.52 5.20
C ALA A 341 26.42 -17.60 4.20
N VAL A 342 26.65 -17.38 2.91
CA VAL A 342 26.37 -18.35 1.83
C VAL A 342 27.43 -19.47 1.80
N GLY A 343 28.69 -19.13 2.06
CA GLY A 343 29.81 -20.06 2.01
C GLY A 343 30.19 -20.53 0.61
N ASP A 344 31.20 -21.38 0.55
CA ASP A 344 31.67 -21.99 -0.70
C ASP A 344 30.87 -23.25 -1.03
N GLY A 345 30.61 -23.51 -2.32
CA GLY A 345 29.89 -24.73 -2.78
C GLY A 345 28.37 -24.60 -2.86
N SER A 346 27.80 -23.39 -2.73
CA SER A 346 26.36 -23.13 -2.74
C SER A 346 25.74 -22.94 -4.16
N GLY A 347 26.48 -23.29 -5.22
CA GLY A 347 26.02 -23.12 -6.61
C GLY A 347 26.11 -21.69 -7.15
N PHE A 348 26.80 -20.79 -6.44
CA PHE A 348 27.07 -19.41 -6.89
C PHE A 348 28.56 -19.19 -7.15
N SER A 349 28.86 -18.35 -8.13
CA SER A 349 30.21 -17.87 -8.42
C SER A 349 30.37 -16.42 -7.99
N TRP A 350 31.54 -16.10 -7.44
CA TRP A 350 31.84 -14.81 -6.87
C TRP A 350 33.03 -14.15 -7.56
N SER A 351 32.91 -12.86 -7.87
CA SER A 351 34.06 -12.06 -8.30
C SER A 351 34.18 -10.81 -7.44
N PHE A 352 35.38 -10.53 -6.92
CA PHE A 352 35.62 -9.35 -6.10
C PHE A 352 35.38 -8.07 -6.90
N ALA A 353 34.53 -7.19 -6.40
CA ALA A 353 34.11 -5.93 -7.03
C ALA A 353 34.76 -4.68 -6.38
N GLY A 354 35.65 -4.90 -5.44
CA GLY A 354 36.39 -3.85 -4.73
C GLY A 354 35.82 -3.52 -3.36
N GLY A 355 36.63 -2.80 -2.58
CA GLY A 355 36.17 -2.19 -1.33
C GLY A 355 35.58 -0.80 -1.59
N ARG A 356 34.54 -0.44 -0.87
CA ARG A 356 33.82 0.83 -1.04
C ARG A 356 33.49 1.47 0.31
N HIS A 357 33.77 2.78 0.41
CA HIS A 357 33.22 3.61 1.49
C HIS A 357 31.81 4.04 1.09
N LEU A 358 30.80 3.46 1.73
CA LEU A 358 29.39 3.75 1.44
C LEU A 358 28.88 4.86 2.37
N LYS A 359 28.12 5.82 1.83
CA LYS A 359 27.61 6.96 2.60
C LYS A 359 26.75 6.49 3.78
N GLY A 360 27.14 6.88 5.01
CA GLY A 360 26.41 6.52 6.24
C GLY A 360 26.71 5.11 6.76
N VAL A 361 27.66 4.38 6.17
CA VAL A 361 28.15 3.09 6.65
C VAL A 361 29.55 3.26 7.22
N LYS A 362 29.80 2.72 8.41
CA LYS A 362 31.14 2.79 9.04
C LYS A 362 32.10 1.81 8.37
N GLY A 363 33.27 2.29 8.05
CA GLY A 363 34.33 1.47 7.46
C GLY A 363 34.19 1.22 5.96
N GLU A 364 35.08 0.39 5.46
CA GLU A 364 35.06 -0.09 4.09
C GLU A 364 34.23 -1.35 3.98
N VAL A 365 33.34 -1.42 3.01
CA VAL A 365 32.54 -2.60 2.70
C VAL A 365 33.09 -3.28 1.47
N LYS A 366 33.58 -4.51 1.61
CA LYS A 366 34.02 -5.33 0.49
C LYS A 366 32.79 -5.86 -0.25
N LEU A 367 32.79 -5.70 -1.57
CA LEU A 367 31.71 -6.06 -2.46
C LEU A 367 32.12 -7.19 -3.39
N PHE A 368 31.18 -8.07 -3.66
CA PHE A 368 31.35 -9.20 -4.56
C PHE A 368 30.19 -9.21 -5.57
N ARG A 369 30.51 -9.43 -6.83
CA ARG A 369 29.49 -9.68 -7.83
C ARG A 369 29.12 -11.17 -7.75
N ALA A 370 27.83 -11.42 -7.53
CA ALA A 370 27.27 -12.77 -7.54
C ALA A 370 26.77 -13.14 -8.93
N ARG A 371 26.91 -14.42 -9.29
CA ARG A 371 26.34 -15.07 -10.48
C ARG A 371 25.95 -16.49 -10.13
N ARG A 372 25.08 -17.12 -10.93
CA ARG A 372 24.92 -18.57 -10.86
C ARG A 372 26.23 -19.24 -11.25
N GLY A 373 26.62 -20.26 -10.50
CA GLY A 373 27.73 -21.13 -10.90
C GLY A 373 27.36 -21.88 -12.17
N GLU A 374 28.33 -22.11 -13.06
CA GLU A 374 28.12 -23.02 -14.18
C GLU A 374 27.85 -24.42 -13.60
N SER A 375 26.70 -24.99 -13.92
CA SER A 375 26.43 -26.40 -13.63
C SER A 375 27.47 -27.20 -14.40
N GLY A 376 28.32 -27.96 -13.69
CA GLY A 376 29.31 -28.84 -14.34
C GLY A 376 28.61 -30.03 -15.00
N ASP A 377 27.98 -29.82 -16.13
CA ASP A 377 27.50 -30.87 -17.05
C ASP A 377 28.52 -31.06 -18.17
N ASP A 378 29.77 -31.42 -17.80
CA ASP A 378 30.76 -31.91 -18.77
C ASP A 378 31.77 -32.89 -18.09
N GLU A 379 31.27 -33.92 -17.42
CA GLU A 379 32.06 -35.12 -17.13
C GLU A 379 31.21 -36.38 -17.26
N ALA A 380 30.78 -36.71 -18.49
CA ALA A 380 30.40 -38.07 -18.84
C ALA A 380 30.39 -38.27 -20.36
N CYS A 381 31.57 -38.14 -20.98
CA CYS A 381 31.89 -38.78 -22.24
C CYS A 381 33.43 -38.92 -22.37
N GLY A 382 33.94 -39.98 -21.81
CA GLY A 382 35.25 -40.47 -21.97
C GLY A 382 35.28 -41.96 -21.86
#